data_71d69a8d3ba6cdfabdafec9806bfaa9b
#
_entry.id   71d69a8d3ba6cdfabdafec9806bfaa9b
#
_cell.length_a   1.000
_cell.length_b   1.000
_cell.length_c   1.000
_cell.angle_alpha   90.00
_cell.angle_beta   90.00
_cell.angle_gamma   90.00
#
_symmetry.space_group_name_H-M   'P 1'
#
loop_
_entity.id
_entity.type
_entity.pdbx_description
1 polymer ?
#
loop_
_entity_poly.entity_id
_entity_poly.type
_entity_poly.pdbx_seq_one_letter_code
_entity_poly.pdbx_strand_id
1 'polypeptide(L)'
;MSKQRQFASVWDAIEDTPQKAASMRARSELLMALQEWVQITNKTQAEAAGILGVTQPRMSDLARGRIHLFSLDALMDMAMIAGLSPHIAFKRPKAPKKRTPTEAQPAR
;
A
#
# COMPACT_ATOMS: atom_id res chain seq x y z
N MET A 1 11.87 12.87 -13.80
CA MET A 1 11.29 12.45 -12.53
C MET A 1 10.43 11.22 -12.71
N SER A 2 10.57 10.27 -11.84
CA SER A 2 9.80 9.06 -11.99
C SER A 2 8.35 9.33 -11.65
N LYS A 3 7.47 8.56 -12.24
CA LYS A 3 6.06 8.67 -11.98
C LYS A 3 5.74 8.39 -10.53
N GLN A 4 6.41 7.44 -9.95
CA GLN A 4 6.18 7.07 -8.58
C GLN A 4 6.59 8.19 -7.63
N ARG A 5 7.70 8.83 -7.92
CA ARG A 5 8.14 9.92 -7.11
C ARG A 5 7.18 11.10 -7.19
N GLN A 6 6.67 11.38 -8.40
CA GLN A 6 5.70 12.40 -8.57
C GLN A 6 4.43 12.13 -7.79
N PHE A 7 4.01 10.87 -7.79
CA PHE A 7 2.82 10.47 -7.09
C PHE A 7 2.96 10.70 -5.59
N ALA A 8 4.09 10.32 -5.03
CA ALA A 8 4.34 10.53 -3.62
C ALA A 8 4.33 12.02 -3.27
N SER A 9 4.91 12.84 -4.12
CA SER A 9 4.91 14.27 -3.90
C SER A 9 3.52 14.87 -3.92
N VAL A 10 2.68 14.39 -4.83
CA VAL A 10 1.31 14.85 -4.90
C VAL A 10 0.58 14.56 -3.60
N TRP A 11 0.74 13.37 -3.06
CA TRP A 11 0.09 13.02 -1.81
C TRP A 11 0.60 13.87 -0.65
N ASP A 12 1.89 14.11 -0.61
CA ASP A 12 2.47 14.94 0.43
C ASP A 12 1.91 16.36 0.37
N ALA A 13 1.64 16.86 -0.82
CA ALA A 13 1.12 18.21 -0.98
C ALA A 13 -0.36 18.30 -0.66
N ILE A 14 -1.12 17.24 -0.91
CA ILE A 14 -2.56 17.24 -0.73
C ILE A 14 -2.99 16.92 0.69
N GLU A 15 -2.31 15.97 1.31
CA GLU A 15 -2.73 15.48 2.62
C GLU A 15 -2.35 16.46 3.71
N ASP A 16 -3.24 16.60 4.69
CA ASP A 16 -3.04 17.53 5.80
C ASP A 16 -1.93 17.16 6.74
N THR A 17 -1.66 15.87 6.88
CA THR A 17 -0.73 15.42 7.91
C THR A 17 0.22 14.38 7.33
N PRO A 18 1.39 14.23 7.95
CA PRO A 18 2.30 13.16 7.53
C PRO A 18 1.68 11.78 7.66
N GLN A 19 0.81 11.58 8.65
CA GLN A 19 0.14 10.30 8.83
C GLN A 19 -0.76 9.97 7.65
N LYS A 20 -1.51 10.96 7.18
CA LYS A 20 -2.38 10.74 6.03
C LYS A 20 -1.58 10.48 4.78
N ALA A 21 -0.49 11.22 4.61
CA ALA A 21 0.37 11.03 3.45
C ALA A 21 0.98 9.63 3.47
N ALA A 22 1.42 9.16 4.64
CA ALA A 22 2.00 7.84 4.76
C ALA A 22 0.97 6.76 4.44
N SER A 23 -0.25 6.94 4.90
CA SER A 23 -1.33 6.01 4.61
C SER A 23 -1.62 5.93 3.12
N MET A 24 -1.64 7.08 2.47
CA MET A 24 -1.88 7.11 1.03
C MET A 24 -0.75 6.46 0.25
N ARG A 25 0.48 6.66 0.68
CA ARG A 25 1.61 6.00 0.02
C ARG A 25 1.52 4.48 0.15
N ALA A 26 1.17 4.00 1.34
CA ALA A 26 1.03 2.56 1.56
C ALA A 26 -0.09 1.99 0.70
N ARG A 27 -1.22 2.70 0.64
CA ARG A 27 -2.33 2.26 -0.20
C ARG A 27 -1.93 2.23 -1.67
N SER A 28 -1.15 3.22 -2.09
CA SER A 28 -0.71 3.28 -3.48
C SER A 28 0.13 2.08 -3.85
N GLU A 29 1.03 1.70 -2.96
CA GLU A 29 1.89 0.55 -3.22
C GLU A 29 1.10 -0.74 -3.32
N LEU A 30 0.13 -0.92 -2.41
CA LEU A 30 -0.70 -2.10 -2.46
C LEU A 30 -1.58 -2.12 -3.70
N LEU A 31 -2.13 -0.97 -4.05
CA LEU A 31 -2.97 -0.86 -5.22
C LEU A 31 -2.19 -1.24 -6.48
N MET A 32 -0.98 -0.71 -6.61
CA MET A 32 -0.15 -1.00 -7.77
C MET A 32 0.25 -2.47 -7.82
N ALA A 33 0.54 -3.06 -6.67
CA ALA A 33 0.88 -4.47 -6.62
C ALA A 33 -0.30 -5.34 -7.06
N LEU A 34 -1.51 -4.96 -6.66
CA LEU A 34 -2.70 -5.69 -7.07
C LEU A 34 -2.98 -5.51 -8.56
N GLN A 35 -2.78 -4.31 -9.07
CA GLN A 35 -2.94 -4.07 -10.51
C GLN A 35 -1.95 -4.92 -11.31
N GLU A 36 -0.73 -5.00 -10.82
CA GLU A 36 0.27 -5.80 -11.47
C GLU A 36 -0.08 -7.29 -11.41
N TRP A 37 -0.59 -7.74 -10.27
CA TRP A 37 -1.03 -9.12 -10.11
C TRP A 37 -2.07 -9.50 -11.15
N VAL A 38 -3.04 -8.60 -11.39
CA VAL A 38 -4.07 -8.87 -12.39
C VAL A 38 -3.44 -9.03 -13.77
N GLN A 39 -2.49 -8.16 -14.09
CA GLN A 39 -1.84 -8.23 -15.39
C GLN A 39 -0.98 -9.47 -15.55
N ILE A 40 -0.21 -9.80 -14.54
CA ILE A 40 0.69 -10.96 -14.61
C ILE A 40 -0.10 -12.24 -14.75
N THR A 41 -1.20 -12.35 -14.02
CA THR A 41 -2.00 -13.58 -14.07
C THR A 41 -2.93 -13.62 -15.27
N ASN A 42 -2.99 -12.53 -16.01
CA ASN A 42 -3.79 -12.45 -17.24
C ASN A 42 -5.26 -12.77 -17.00
N LYS A 43 -5.80 -12.29 -15.89
CA LYS A 43 -7.18 -12.52 -15.54
C LYS A 43 -8.04 -11.37 -16.02
N THR A 44 -9.29 -11.70 -16.37
CA THR A 44 -10.28 -10.66 -16.64
C THR A 44 -10.66 -10.01 -15.31
N GLN A 45 -11.32 -8.87 -15.39
CA GLN A 45 -11.80 -8.22 -14.18
C GLN A 45 -12.80 -9.10 -13.43
N ALA A 46 -13.64 -9.80 -14.17
CA ALA A 46 -14.62 -10.70 -13.55
C ALA A 46 -13.91 -11.84 -12.82
N GLU A 47 -12.90 -12.42 -13.46
CA GLU A 47 -12.17 -13.51 -12.83
C GLU A 47 -11.43 -13.04 -11.60
N ALA A 48 -10.76 -11.91 -11.70
CA ALA A 48 -10.03 -11.37 -10.57
C ALA A 48 -10.98 -11.03 -9.42
N ALA A 49 -12.12 -10.46 -9.73
CA ALA A 49 -13.12 -10.15 -8.72
C ALA A 49 -13.56 -11.39 -7.98
N GLY A 50 -13.78 -12.48 -8.72
CA GLY A 50 -14.17 -13.74 -8.09
C GLY A 50 -13.11 -14.27 -7.17
N ILE A 51 -11.84 -14.20 -7.58
CA ILE A 51 -10.74 -14.68 -6.75
C ILE A 51 -10.61 -13.84 -5.49
N LEU A 52 -10.70 -12.53 -5.63
CA LEU A 52 -10.52 -11.63 -4.48
C LEU A 52 -11.77 -11.49 -3.63
N GLY A 53 -12.88 -12.05 -4.08
CA GLY A 53 -14.12 -11.98 -3.31
C GLY A 53 -14.74 -10.60 -3.28
N VAL A 54 -14.56 -9.84 -4.36
CA VAL A 54 -15.15 -8.50 -4.48
C VAL A 54 -16.03 -8.46 -5.72
N THR A 55 -16.79 -7.38 -5.85
CA THR A 55 -17.66 -7.23 -7.02
C THR A 55 -16.84 -6.77 -8.22
N GLN A 56 -17.40 -6.99 -9.39
CA GLN A 56 -16.71 -6.53 -10.60
C GLN A 56 -16.57 -5.01 -10.66
N PRO A 57 -17.58 -4.20 -10.26
CA PRO A 57 -17.38 -2.76 -10.19
C PRO A 57 -16.23 -2.38 -9.26
N ARG A 58 -16.04 -3.11 -8.16
CA ARG A 58 -14.95 -2.88 -7.25
C ARG A 58 -13.61 -3.14 -7.93
N MET A 59 -13.53 -4.22 -8.70
CA MET A 59 -12.32 -4.51 -9.47
C MET A 59 -12.07 -3.44 -10.52
N SER A 60 -13.12 -2.93 -11.13
CA SER A 60 -12.99 -1.85 -12.09
C SER A 60 -12.41 -0.60 -11.43
N ASP A 61 -12.87 -0.28 -10.22
CA ASP A 61 -12.33 0.84 -9.47
C ASP A 61 -10.86 0.65 -9.17
N LEU A 62 -10.48 -0.57 -8.82
CA LEU A 62 -9.08 -0.88 -8.56
C LEU A 62 -8.24 -0.71 -9.82
N ALA A 63 -8.72 -1.23 -10.94
CA ALA A 63 -7.99 -1.13 -12.19
C ALA A 63 -7.81 0.32 -12.63
N ARG A 64 -8.77 1.18 -12.30
CA ARG A 64 -8.69 2.59 -12.64
C ARG A 64 -7.89 3.40 -11.65
N GLY A 65 -7.42 2.77 -10.59
CA GLY A 65 -6.58 3.46 -9.61
C GLY A 65 -7.33 4.39 -8.69
N ARG A 66 -8.61 4.11 -8.45
CA ARG A 66 -9.43 4.96 -7.58
C ARG A 66 -9.13 4.69 -6.13
N ILE A 67 -7.97 5.13 -5.71
CA ILE A 67 -7.41 4.79 -4.42
C ILE A 67 -8.25 5.25 -3.24
N HIS A 68 -8.99 6.34 -3.41
CA HIS A 68 -9.82 6.87 -2.33
C HIS A 68 -10.96 5.94 -1.95
N LEU A 69 -11.29 5.00 -2.80
CA LEU A 69 -12.37 4.07 -2.54
C LEU A 69 -11.92 2.83 -1.77
N PHE A 70 -10.62 2.74 -1.47
CA PHE A 70 -10.06 1.56 -0.81
C PHE A 70 -9.37 1.96 0.47
N SER A 71 -9.71 1.27 1.55
CA SER A 71 -8.98 1.43 2.80
C SER A 71 -7.70 0.60 2.73
N LEU A 72 -6.76 0.94 3.60
CA LEU A 72 -5.54 0.17 3.69
C LEU A 72 -5.85 -1.28 4.03
N ASP A 73 -6.76 -1.51 4.98
CA ASP A 73 -7.14 -2.85 5.38
C ASP A 73 -7.73 -3.64 4.22
N ALA A 74 -8.59 -3.01 3.44
CA ALA A 74 -9.20 -3.70 2.31
C ALA A 74 -8.14 -4.13 1.30
N LEU A 75 -7.18 -3.25 1.04
CA LEU A 75 -6.12 -3.57 0.10
C LEU A 75 -5.20 -4.65 0.63
N MET A 76 -4.93 -4.64 1.95
CA MET A 76 -4.14 -5.69 2.56
C MET A 76 -4.83 -7.04 2.44
N ASP A 77 -6.13 -7.08 2.70
CA ASP A 77 -6.90 -8.31 2.58
C ASP A 77 -6.86 -8.85 1.16
N MET A 78 -7.09 -7.98 0.19
CA MET A 78 -7.06 -8.40 -1.21
C MET A 78 -5.69 -8.93 -1.59
N ALA A 79 -4.64 -8.27 -1.12
CA ALA A 79 -3.27 -8.71 -1.43
C ALA A 79 -2.98 -10.07 -0.81
N MET A 80 -3.46 -10.32 0.40
CA MET A 80 -3.27 -11.62 1.02
C MET A 80 -3.99 -12.72 0.23
N ILE A 81 -5.20 -12.46 -0.20
CA ILE A 81 -5.96 -13.42 -0.99
C ILE A 81 -5.26 -13.69 -2.31
N ALA A 82 -4.67 -12.66 -2.89
CA ALA A 82 -3.95 -12.81 -4.16
C ALA A 82 -2.61 -13.54 -4.00
N GLY A 83 -2.19 -13.77 -2.77
CA GLY A 83 -0.93 -14.47 -2.52
C GLY A 83 0.29 -13.57 -2.53
N LEU A 84 0.06 -12.26 -2.36
CA LEU A 84 1.16 -11.31 -2.43
C LEU A 84 1.91 -11.13 -1.12
N SER A 85 1.37 -11.60 -0.03
CA SER A 85 2.03 -11.55 1.28
C SER A 85 2.56 -10.14 1.62
N PRO A 86 1.69 -9.16 1.69
CA PRO A 86 2.15 -7.82 2.03
C PRO A 86 2.70 -7.77 3.46
N HIS A 87 3.69 -6.95 3.65
CA HIS A 87 4.25 -6.75 4.98
C HIS A 87 4.64 -5.30 5.11
N ILE A 88 4.77 -4.85 6.34
CA ILE A 88 5.09 -3.47 6.62
C ILE A 88 6.57 -3.35 6.93
N ALA A 89 7.21 -2.45 6.23
CA ALA A 89 8.61 -2.15 6.48
C ALA A 89 8.70 -0.74 7.03
N PHE A 90 9.56 -0.57 8.01
CA PHE A 90 9.74 0.74 8.61
C PHE A 90 11.07 1.32 8.23
N LYS A 91 11.06 2.60 7.96
CA LYS A 91 12.29 3.32 7.81
C LYS A 91 12.60 3.90 9.18
N ARG A 92 13.56 3.31 9.85
CA ARG A 92 13.87 3.76 11.21
C ARG A 92 14.62 5.07 11.16
N PRO A 93 14.34 5.95 12.08
CA PRO A 93 15.13 7.17 12.16
C PRO A 93 16.56 6.82 12.50
N LYS A 94 17.51 7.63 12.02
CA LYS A 94 18.87 7.41 12.32
C LYS A 94 19.06 7.57 13.80
N ALA A 95 19.48 6.53 14.46
CA ALA A 95 19.57 6.55 15.91
C ALA A 95 20.70 7.47 16.34
N PRO A 96 20.52 8.20 17.43
CA PRO A 96 21.62 8.93 18.02
C PRO A 96 22.67 7.94 18.46
N LYS A 97 23.88 8.33 18.33
CA LYS A 97 24.90 7.44 18.62
C LYS A 97 24.82 6.91 19.96
N LYS A 98 24.36 7.57 20.88
CA LYS A 98 24.26 7.14 22.12
C LYS A 98 23.10 6.50 22.51
N ARG A 99 22.44 6.27 21.86
CA ARG A 99 21.33 5.60 22.30
C ARG A 99 21.50 4.28 22.48
N THR A 100 21.80 4.23 22.95
CA THR A 100 21.59 3.23 23.23
C THR A 100 21.17 2.48 23.91
N PRO A 101 21.42 2.39 24.30
CA PRO A 101 20.85 1.72 24.89
C PRO A 101 20.12 1.43 25.31
N THR A 102 20.14 1.63 25.48
CA THR A 102 19.51 1.40 26.13
C THR A 102 18.72 1.20 26.03
N GLU A 103 18.92 1.43 25.65
CA GLU A 103 18.21 1.40 25.73
C GLU A 103 17.61 0.84 25.73
N ALA A 104 17.93 0.77 25.67
CA ALA A 104 17.41 0.34 25.99
C ALA A 104 17.01 -0.36 26.24
N GLN A 105 17.10 -0.46 26.36
CA GLN A 105 16.76 -0.95 26.95
C GLN A 105 16.44 -1.53 27.38
N PRO A 106 16.50 -1.54 27.44
CA PRO A 106 16.18 -2.16 28.18
C PRO A 106 15.83 -2.79 28.32
N ALA A 107 15.88 -2.72 28.30
CA ALA A 107 15.70 -3.14 28.68
C ALA A 107 15.52 -3.57 28.67
N ARG A 108 15.57 -3.62 28.71
CA ARG A 108 15.56 -3.84 28.99
C ARG A 108 15.21 -4.29 29.02
#